data_7ade0aa25f2c3e31ff4ba7c8bfe8897a
#
_entry.id   7ade0aa25f2c3e31ff4ba7c8bfe8897a
#
_cell.length_a   1.000
_cell.length_b   1.000
_cell.length_c   1.000
_cell.angle_alpha   90.00
_cell.angle_beta   90.00
_cell.angle_gamma   90.00
#
_symmetry.space_group_name_H-M   'P 1'
#
loop_
_entity.id
_entity.type
_entity.pdbx_description
1 polymer ?
#
loop_
_entity_poly.entity_id
_entity_poly.type
_entity_poly.pdbx_seq_one_letter_code
_entity_poly.pdbx_strand_id
1 'polypeptide(L)'
;MSRRVILVTGTPCVGKTSVARLLASKLDALYVNLTELAVRENLISGKDEERDSIIVDENRMQHKIREIIEGCDQNDIVIDGHYAVSVVPKKFVTYVFVLRRDPVELRKFMEQCGFSGRKLWENLASEILDVCLVDALNVHGKEKVCELDVTGKSVEEVISEILDVLGGHKGCHVGVVDWLGKLESEGLLGEFLKI
;
A
#
# COMPACT_ATOMS: atom_id res chain seq x y z
N MET A 1 -2.09 -6.18 -25.90
CA MET A 1 -2.89 -5.86 -24.68
C MET A 1 -2.37 -4.53 -24.13
N SER A 2 -3.21 -3.69 -23.55
CA SER A 2 -2.71 -2.46 -22.91
C SER A 2 -1.98 -2.83 -21.63
N ARG A 3 -0.83 -2.20 -21.36
CA ARG A 3 -0.03 -2.38 -20.13
C ARG A 3 -0.88 -2.10 -18.89
N ARG A 4 -0.77 -2.98 -17.88
CA ARG A 4 -1.40 -2.77 -16.57
C ARG A 4 -0.38 -2.24 -15.57
N VAL A 5 -0.71 -1.14 -14.90
CA VAL A 5 0.04 -0.62 -13.76
C VAL A 5 -0.78 -0.89 -12.50
N ILE A 6 -0.23 -1.70 -11.63
CA ILE A 6 -0.87 -2.22 -10.42
C ILE A 6 -0.15 -1.63 -9.21
N LEU A 7 -0.87 -0.88 -8.39
CA LEU A 7 -0.35 -0.36 -7.14
C LEU A 7 -0.70 -1.30 -6.00
N VAL A 8 0.26 -1.57 -5.12
CA VAL A 8 0.06 -2.26 -3.84
C VAL A 8 0.40 -1.26 -2.74
N THR A 9 -0.61 -0.81 -2.01
CA THR A 9 -0.49 0.21 -0.96
C THR A 9 -1.14 -0.24 0.35
N GLY A 10 -1.06 0.60 1.38
CA GLY A 10 -1.55 0.34 2.73
C GLY A 10 -0.55 0.80 3.77
N THR A 11 -0.91 0.70 5.03
CA THR A 11 -0.12 1.14 6.18
C THR A 11 1.25 0.42 6.25
N PRO A 12 2.32 1.02 6.82
CA PRO A 12 3.58 0.33 7.06
C PRO A 12 3.38 -1.02 7.76
N CYS A 13 4.21 -2.02 7.44
CA CYS A 13 4.21 -3.39 7.98
C CYS A 13 2.95 -4.24 7.69
N VAL A 14 1.99 -3.77 6.88
CA VAL A 14 0.79 -4.54 6.50
C VAL A 14 1.11 -5.76 5.60
N GLY A 15 2.30 -5.81 4.98
CA GLY A 15 2.74 -6.91 4.12
C GLY A 15 2.88 -6.57 2.64
N LYS A 16 2.79 -5.29 2.26
CA LYS A 16 2.86 -4.82 0.85
C LYS A 16 3.99 -5.43 0.04
N THR A 17 5.21 -5.35 0.55
CA THR A 17 6.42 -5.75 -0.19
C THR A 17 6.42 -7.24 -0.51
N SER A 18 6.02 -8.09 0.43
CA SER A 18 5.92 -9.53 0.19
C SER A 18 4.87 -9.86 -0.86
N VAL A 19 3.69 -9.24 -0.75
CA VAL A 19 2.60 -9.40 -1.72
C VAL A 19 3.02 -8.88 -3.10
N ALA A 20 3.57 -7.66 -3.18
CA ALA A 20 3.95 -7.06 -4.46
C ALA A 20 5.06 -7.84 -5.18
N ARG A 21 6.07 -8.32 -4.46
CA ARG A 21 7.15 -9.15 -5.04
C ARG A 21 6.63 -10.47 -5.58
N LEU A 22 5.80 -11.18 -4.82
CA LEU A 22 5.23 -12.44 -5.27
C LEU A 22 4.26 -12.23 -6.45
N LEU A 23 3.43 -11.17 -6.40
CA LEU A 23 2.54 -10.80 -7.50
C LEU A 23 3.33 -10.53 -8.78
N ALA A 24 4.39 -9.71 -8.70
CA ALA A 24 5.24 -9.42 -9.85
C ALA A 24 5.87 -10.69 -10.44
N SER A 25 6.36 -11.59 -9.58
CA SER A 25 6.90 -12.89 -10.02
C SER A 25 5.86 -13.75 -10.73
N LYS A 26 4.61 -13.79 -10.24
CA LYS A 26 3.52 -14.58 -10.86
C LYS A 26 3.06 -14.02 -12.20
N LEU A 27 3.16 -12.70 -12.38
CA LEU A 27 2.73 -12.00 -13.61
C LEU A 27 3.87 -11.80 -14.61
N ASP A 28 5.09 -12.19 -14.30
CA ASP A 28 6.30 -11.80 -15.05
C ASP A 28 6.37 -10.27 -15.27
N ALA A 29 6.04 -9.53 -14.21
CA ALA A 29 5.89 -8.09 -14.21
C ALA A 29 7.17 -7.37 -13.76
N LEU A 30 7.35 -6.13 -14.22
CA LEU A 30 8.34 -5.23 -13.62
C LEU A 30 7.92 -4.88 -12.18
N TYR A 31 8.78 -5.18 -11.22
CA TYR A 31 8.58 -4.79 -9.82
C TYR A 31 9.31 -3.49 -9.50
N VAL A 32 8.60 -2.55 -8.88
CA VAL A 32 9.14 -1.26 -8.43
C VAL A 32 8.78 -1.04 -6.96
N ASN A 33 9.78 -1.02 -6.08
CA ASN A 33 9.61 -0.57 -4.70
C ASN A 33 9.98 0.91 -4.61
N LEU A 34 9.04 1.76 -4.20
CA LEU A 34 9.24 3.21 -4.18
C LEU A 34 10.29 3.67 -3.17
N THR A 35 10.43 2.99 -2.04
CA THR A 35 11.46 3.32 -1.04
C THR A 35 12.86 2.98 -1.58
N GLU A 36 13.03 1.81 -2.17
CA GLU A 36 14.30 1.41 -2.80
C GLU A 36 14.63 2.34 -3.97
N LEU A 37 13.63 2.73 -4.76
CA LEU A 37 13.79 3.68 -5.87
C LEU A 37 14.23 5.06 -5.38
N ALA A 38 13.60 5.58 -4.31
CA ALA A 38 13.95 6.87 -3.73
C ALA A 38 15.42 6.94 -3.28
N VAL A 39 15.89 5.87 -2.65
CA VAL A 39 17.30 5.77 -2.20
C VAL A 39 18.26 5.62 -3.38
N ARG A 40 17.97 4.70 -4.29
CA ARG A 40 18.85 4.40 -5.45
C ARG A 40 19.03 5.58 -6.38
N GLU A 41 17.96 6.33 -6.64
CA GLU A 41 17.95 7.47 -7.57
C GLU A 41 18.15 8.82 -6.85
N ASN A 42 18.43 8.79 -5.54
CA ASN A 42 18.60 9.98 -4.70
C ASN A 42 17.43 10.98 -4.82
N LEU A 43 16.20 10.45 -4.72
CA LEU A 43 14.96 11.23 -4.81
C LEU A 43 14.49 11.68 -3.42
N ILE A 44 15.42 12.08 -2.58
CA ILE A 44 15.20 12.47 -1.19
C ILE A 44 15.35 13.99 -1.11
N SER A 45 14.34 14.68 -0.57
CA SER A 45 14.36 16.13 -0.34
C SER A 45 14.80 16.52 1.08
N GLY A 46 14.73 15.57 2.03
CA GLY A 46 15.11 15.81 3.43
C GLY A 46 14.88 14.59 4.31
N LYS A 47 15.08 14.79 5.61
CA LYS A 47 14.78 13.82 6.66
C LYS A 47 13.88 14.49 7.70
N ASP A 48 12.80 13.80 8.08
CA ASP A 48 11.98 14.15 9.24
C ASP A 48 12.64 13.52 10.47
N GLU A 49 13.32 14.35 11.27
CA GLU A 49 14.05 13.86 12.46
C GLU A 49 13.11 13.39 13.58
N GLU A 50 11.91 13.98 13.69
CA GLU A 50 10.93 13.59 14.71
C GLU A 50 10.36 12.19 14.43
N ARG A 51 10.14 11.88 13.14
CA ARG A 51 9.59 10.60 12.70
C ARG A 51 10.64 9.60 12.25
N ASP A 52 11.92 10.00 12.25
CA ASP A 52 13.03 9.21 11.68
C ASP A 52 12.63 8.62 10.33
N SER A 53 12.19 9.48 9.42
CA SER A 53 11.73 9.09 8.08
C SER A 53 12.31 9.99 7.01
N ILE A 54 12.50 9.41 5.82
CA ILE A 54 12.95 10.15 4.63
C ILE A 54 11.76 10.90 4.03
N ILE A 55 12.01 12.16 3.65
CA ILE A 55 11.05 12.96 2.87
C ILE A 55 11.41 12.79 1.40
N VAL A 56 10.50 12.22 0.63
CA VAL A 56 10.69 11.99 -0.81
C VAL A 56 10.34 13.24 -1.59
N ASP A 57 11.15 13.56 -2.61
CA ASP A 57 10.80 14.58 -3.61
C ASP A 57 9.74 14.00 -4.56
N GLU A 58 8.48 14.32 -4.29
CA GLU A 58 7.35 13.77 -5.04
C GLU A 58 7.39 14.13 -6.53
N ASN A 59 7.83 15.33 -6.89
CA ASN A 59 7.89 15.76 -8.29
C ASN A 59 8.93 14.95 -9.08
N ARG A 60 10.11 14.78 -8.51
CA ARG A 60 11.17 13.96 -9.12
C ARG A 60 10.77 12.49 -9.15
N MET A 61 10.10 11.99 -8.10
CA MET A 61 9.58 10.63 -8.07
C MET A 61 8.53 10.41 -9.16
N GLN A 62 7.57 11.32 -9.32
CA GLN A 62 6.56 11.23 -10.38
C GLN A 62 7.20 11.21 -11.77
N HIS A 63 8.22 12.03 -12.00
CA HIS A 63 8.95 12.06 -13.26
C HIS A 63 9.64 10.71 -13.53
N LYS A 64 10.34 10.19 -12.53
CA LYS A 64 11.06 8.91 -12.62
C LYS A 64 10.12 7.72 -12.85
N ILE A 65 9.00 7.69 -12.15
CA ILE A 65 7.97 6.65 -12.34
C ILE A 65 7.38 6.72 -13.76
N ARG A 66 7.15 7.92 -14.30
CA ARG A 66 6.70 8.06 -15.68
C ARG A 66 7.70 7.49 -16.66
N GLU A 67 8.99 7.81 -16.52
CA GLU A 67 10.06 7.25 -17.37
C GLU A 67 10.07 5.72 -17.31
N ILE A 68 9.96 5.14 -16.10
CA ILE A 68 9.93 3.68 -15.92
C ILE A 68 8.70 3.07 -16.61
N ILE A 69 7.52 3.65 -16.43
CA ILE A 69 6.30 3.12 -17.05
C ILE A 69 6.35 3.23 -18.59
N GLU A 70 6.80 4.36 -19.10
CA GLU A 70 6.87 4.59 -20.56
C GLU A 70 7.95 3.76 -21.25
N GLY A 71 9.09 3.53 -20.56
CA GLY A 71 10.22 2.72 -21.06
C GLY A 71 10.11 1.22 -20.81
N CYS A 72 9.07 0.74 -20.13
CA CYS A 72 8.94 -0.68 -19.79
C CYS A 72 8.44 -1.50 -20.98
N ASP A 73 9.03 -2.66 -21.24
CA ASP A 73 8.58 -3.60 -22.29
C ASP A 73 7.61 -4.67 -21.76
N GLN A 74 7.51 -4.84 -20.44
CA GLN A 74 6.62 -5.81 -19.81
C GLN A 74 5.15 -5.38 -19.88
N ASN A 75 4.25 -6.37 -19.92
CA ASN A 75 2.81 -6.12 -19.96
C ASN A 75 2.25 -5.60 -18.62
N ASP A 76 2.91 -5.96 -17.52
CA ASP A 76 2.50 -5.59 -16.17
C ASP A 76 3.62 -4.90 -15.42
N ILE A 77 3.25 -3.91 -14.60
CA ILE A 77 4.13 -3.22 -13.66
C ILE A 77 3.47 -3.26 -12.30
N VAL A 78 4.16 -3.76 -11.29
CA VAL A 78 3.71 -3.77 -9.90
C VAL A 78 4.52 -2.75 -9.12
N ILE A 79 3.86 -1.75 -8.56
CA ILE A 79 4.49 -0.66 -7.78
C ILE A 79 4.06 -0.77 -6.32
N ASP A 80 5.03 -0.89 -5.42
CA ASP A 80 4.87 -1.05 -3.98
C ASP A 80 5.31 0.22 -3.24
N GLY A 81 4.42 0.74 -2.41
CA GLY A 81 4.73 1.85 -1.51
C GLY A 81 3.49 2.44 -0.85
N HIS A 82 3.64 2.94 0.38
CA HIS A 82 2.53 3.58 1.10
C HIS A 82 2.10 4.92 0.47
N TYR A 83 3.01 5.61 -0.23
CA TYR A 83 2.72 6.84 -0.97
C TYR A 83 2.58 6.63 -2.50
N ALA A 84 2.40 5.37 -2.95
CA ALA A 84 2.25 5.05 -4.37
C ALA A 84 1.09 5.82 -5.03
N VAL A 85 0.02 6.03 -4.29
CA VAL A 85 -1.17 6.75 -4.74
C VAL A 85 -0.87 8.19 -5.14
N SER A 86 0.00 8.90 -4.41
CA SER A 86 0.32 10.31 -4.67
C SER A 86 1.35 10.50 -5.78
N VAL A 87 2.28 9.54 -5.94
CA VAL A 87 3.41 9.70 -6.88
C VAL A 87 3.21 9.02 -8.23
N VAL A 88 2.28 8.06 -8.36
CA VAL A 88 2.00 7.42 -9.64
C VAL A 88 0.85 8.14 -10.36
N PRO A 89 1.09 8.73 -11.56
CA PRO A 89 0.04 9.50 -12.23
C PRO A 89 -1.19 8.66 -12.56
N LYS A 90 -2.38 9.14 -12.16
CA LYS A 90 -3.69 8.45 -12.27
C LYS A 90 -3.95 7.84 -13.67
N LYS A 91 -3.49 8.50 -14.72
CA LYS A 91 -3.72 8.07 -16.12
C LYS A 91 -3.10 6.71 -16.45
N PHE A 92 -2.04 6.30 -15.74
CA PHE A 92 -1.36 5.03 -15.97
C PHE A 92 -1.96 3.90 -15.14
N VAL A 93 -2.54 4.20 -13.97
CA VAL A 93 -2.95 3.20 -12.99
C VAL A 93 -4.18 2.43 -13.47
N THR A 94 -4.07 1.09 -13.45
CA THR A 94 -5.16 0.17 -13.78
C THR A 94 -5.86 -0.30 -12.52
N TYR A 95 -5.10 -0.74 -11.50
CA TYR A 95 -5.62 -1.22 -10.22
C TYR A 95 -4.82 -0.64 -9.04
N VAL A 96 -5.51 -0.43 -7.93
CA VAL A 96 -4.92 -0.09 -6.64
C VAL A 96 -5.40 -1.09 -5.61
N PHE A 97 -4.54 -1.98 -5.15
CA PHE A 97 -4.83 -2.89 -4.04
C PHE A 97 -4.40 -2.24 -2.74
N VAL A 98 -5.36 -1.93 -1.88
CA VAL A 98 -5.14 -1.39 -0.54
C VAL A 98 -5.21 -2.55 0.45
N LEU A 99 -4.05 -2.93 0.99
CA LEU A 99 -3.97 -4.00 1.98
C LEU A 99 -4.34 -3.45 3.35
N ARG A 100 -5.24 -4.16 4.02
CA ARG A 100 -5.76 -3.84 5.34
C ARG A 100 -5.43 -4.96 6.32
N ARG A 101 -5.06 -4.64 7.53
CA ARG A 101 -4.77 -5.63 8.57
C ARG A 101 -5.36 -5.21 9.90
N ASP A 102 -5.92 -6.17 10.63
CA ASP A 102 -6.40 -5.98 11.99
C ASP A 102 -5.37 -5.20 12.84
N PRO A 103 -5.75 -4.08 13.48
CA PRO A 103 -4.81 -3.25 14.23
C PRO A 103 -4.09 -3.98 15.36
N VAL A 104 -4.71 -4.99 15.98
CA VAL A 104 -4.09 -5.80 17.04
C VAL A 104 -2.96 -6.68 16.47
N GLU A 105 -3.19 -7.26 15.28
CA GLU A 105 -2.17 -8.01 14.56
C GLU A 105 -1.09 -7.09 13.99
N LEU A 106 -1.49 -5.98 13.37
CA LEU A 106 -0.60 -4.99 12.75
C LEU A 106 0.38 -4.40 13.77
N ARG A 107 -0.08 -4.10 14.99
CA ARG A 107 0.78 -3.62 16.08
C ARG A 107 1.94 -4.56 16.34
N LYS A 108 1.70 -5.87 16.41
CA LYS A 108 2.74 -6.88 16.64
C LYS A 108 3.79 -6.86 15.52
N PHE A 109 3.34 -6.76 14.26
CA PHE A 109 4.26 -6.66 13.12
C PHE A 109 5.06 -5.35 13.13
N MET A 110 4.43 -4.23 13.46
CA MET A 110 5.12 -2.94 13.58
C MET A 110 6.19 -2.97 14.67
N GLU A 111 5.87 -3.51 15.84
CA GLU A 111 6.82 -3.66 16.94
C GLU A 111 8.01 -4.56 16.55
N GLN A 112 7.77 -5.65 15.82
CA GLN A 112 8.83 -6.52 15.27
C GLN A 112 9.69 -5.79 14.22
N CYS A 113 9.11 -4.86 13.44
CA CYS A 113 9.83 -4.01 12.51
C CYS A 113 10.55 -2.83 13.19
N GLY A 114 10.53 -2.73 14.51
CA GLY A 114 11.19 -1.68 15.27
C GLY A 114 10.41 -0.38 15.43
N PHE A 115 9.13 -0.36 15.04
CA PHE A 115 8.27 0.81 15.30
C PHE A 115 7.96 0.92 16.79
N SER A 116 8.09 2.11 17.34
CA SER A 116 7.80 2.39 18.74
C SER A 116 7.33 3.84 18.94
N GLY A 117 6.92 4.16 20.18
CA GLY A 117 6.54 5.52 20.55
C GLY A 117 5.47 6.12 19.64
N ARG A 118 5.60 7.41 19.36
CA ARG A 118 4.65 8.19 18.57
C ARG A 118 4.44 7.61 17.17
N LYS A 119 5.50 7.19 16.49
CA LYS A 119 5.45 6.65 15.13
C LYS A 119 4.60 5.38 15.02
N LEU A 120 4.64 4.51 16.03
CA LEU A 120 3.80 3.32 16.10
C LEU A 120 2.32 3.71 16.15
N TRP A 121 1.95 4.62 17.06
CA TRP A 121 0.55 5.01 17.26
C TRP A 121 -0.01 5.81 16.08
N GLU A 122 0.77 6.70 15.46
CA GLU A 122 0.36 7.41 14.24
C GLU A 122 0.06 6.45 13.08
N ASN A 123 0.89 5.40 12.90
CA ASN A 123 0.63 4.41 11.84
C ASN A 123 -0.57 3.51 12.16
N LEU A 124 -0.76 3.11 13.43
CA LEU A 124 -1.97 2.37 13.83
C LEU A 124 -3.23 3.21 13.65
N ALA A 125 -3.20 4.48 14.04
CA ALA A 125 -4.30 5.40 13.82
C ALA A 125 -4.62 5.56 12.32
N SER A 126 -3.59 5.63 11.46
CA SER A 126 -3.78 5.69 10.00
C SER A 126 -4.48 4.45 9.44
N GLU A 127 -4.20 3.25 9.99
CA GLU A 127 -4.90 2.02 9.62
C GLU A 127 -6.35 2.03 10.11
N ILE A 128 -6.59 2.39 11.37
CA ILE A 128 -7.92 2.41 11.98
C ILE A 128 -8.84 3.43 11.30
N LEU A 129 -8.30 4.57 10.89
CA LEU A 129 -9.03 5.68 10.26
C LEU A 129 -9.03 5.61 8.73
N ASP A 130 -8.68 4.47 8.14
CA ASP A 130 -8.75 4.20 6.70
C ASP A 130 -7.92 5.15 5.81
N VAL A 131 -6.88 5.79 6.35
CA VAL A 131 -6.16 6.87 5.63
C VAL A 131 -5.69 6.42 4.25
N CYS A 132 -5.01 5.27 4.13
CA CYS A 132 -4.54 4.78 2.84
C CYS A 132 -5.68 4.44 1.87
N LEU A 133 -6.83 3.96 2.37
CA LEU A 133 -8.00 3.67 1.55
C LEU A 133 -8.67 4.95 1.05
N VAL A 134 -8.86 5.91 1.94
CA VAL A 134 -9.46 7.23 1.59
C VAL A 134 -8.62 7.95 0.56
N ASP A 135 -7.29 7.97 0.72
CA ASP A 135 -6.37 8.57 -0.26
C ASP A 135 -6.47 7.88 -1.62
N ALA A 136 -6.49 6.54 -1.63
CA ALA A 136 -6.64 5.77 -2.87
C ALA A 136 -7.96 6.07 -3.59
N LEU A 137 -9.07 6.14 -2.86
CA LEU A 137 -10.39 6.46 -3.40
C LEU A 137 -10.46 7.88 -3.95
N ASN A 138 -9.90 8.86 -3.24
CA ASN A 138 -9.88 10.26 -3.66
C ASN A 138 -9.10 10.47 -4.96
N VAL A 139 -7.96 9.79 -5.11
CA VAL A 139 -7.11 9.95 -6.29
C VAL A 139 -7.58 9.10 -7.46
N HIS A 140 -7.87 7.81 -7.25
CA HIS A 140 -8.09 6.86 -8.34
C HIS A 140 -9.56 6.51 -8.62
N GLY A 141 -10.45 6.74 -7.63
CA GLY A 141 -11.87 6.40 -7.73
C GLY A 141 -12.16 4.94 -7.40
N LYS A 142 -13.42 4.69 -7.03
CA LYS A 142 -13.87 3.38 -6.54
C LYS A 142 -13.71 2.25 -7.59
N GLU A 143 -13.76 2.60 -8.85
CA GLU A 143 -13.68 1.64 -9.97
C GLU A 143 -12.30 0.98 -10.13
N LYS A 144 -11.24 1.58 -9.58
CA LYS A 144 -9.87 1.07 -9.64
C LYS A 144 -9.34 0.55 -8.30
N VAL A 145 -10.02 0.86 -7.21
CA VAL A 145 -9.57 0.56 -5.85
C VAL A 145 -10.19 -0.73 -5.35
N CYS A 146 -9.33 -1.66 -4.92
CA CYS A 146 -9.71 -2.92 -4.32
C CYS A 146 -9.13 -2.97 -2.91
N GLU A 147 -9.98 -3.02 -1.90
CA GLU A 147 -9.59 -3.22 -0.51
C GLU A 147 -9.50 -4.70 -0.20
N LEU A 148 -8.41 -5.12 0.45
CA LEU A 148 -8.15 -6.52 0.79
C LEU A 148 -7.77 -6.63 2.27
N ASP A 149 -8.59 -7.34 3.05
CA ASP A 149 -8.23 -7.76 4.39
C ASP A 149 -7.21 -8.91 4.32
N VAL A 150 -6.00 -8.67 4.84
CA VAL A 150 -4.91 -9.65 4.88
C VAL A 150 -4.69 -10.25 6.27
N THR A 151 -5.59 -9.97 7.21
CA THR A 151 -5.53 -10.48 8.59
C THR A 151 -5.54 -12.00 8.60
N GLY A 152 -4.56 -12.63 9.26
CA GLY A 152 -4.45 -14.08 9.38
C GLY A 152 -4.18 -14.83 8.07
N LYS A 153 -4.04 -14.14 6.94
CA LYS A 153 -3.79 -14.76 5.63
C LYS A 153 -2.30 -14.91 5.32
N SER A 154 -1.95 -15.99 4.63
CA SER A 154 -0.66 -16.15 3.97
C SER A 154 -0.56 -15.22 2.75
N VAL A 155 0.67 -14.96 2.30
CA VAL A 155 0.91 -14.14 1.09
C VAL A 155 0.28 -14.81 -0.13
N GLU A 156 0.33 -16.13 -0.23
CA GLU A 156 -0.24 -16.93 -1.31
C GLU A 156 -1.76 -16.80 -1.39
N GLU A 157 -2.47 -16.78 -0.26
CA GLU A 157 -3.92 -16.57 -0.22
C GLU A 157 -4.28 -15.16 -0.72
N VAL A 158 -3.53 -14.12 -0.28
CA VAL A 158 -3.72 -12.76 -0.76
C VAL A 158 -3.46 -12.64 -2.27
N ILE A 159 -2.42 -13.29 -2.78
CA ILE A 159 -2.11 -13.31 -4.22
C ILE A 159 -3.21 -13.99 -5.01
N SER A 160 -3.77 -15.11 -4.51
CA SER A 160 -4.90 -15.78 -5.18
C SER A 160 -6.08 -14.83 -5.34
N GLU A 161 -6.43 -14.05 -4.30
CA GLU A 161 -7.52 -13.05 -4.38
C GLU A 161 -7.21 -11.94 -5.39
N ILE A 162 -5.96 -11.44 -5.41
CA ILE A 162 -5.54 -10.42 -6.40
C ILE A 162 -5.63 -10.98 -7.82
N LEU A 163 -5.16 -12.20 -8.06
CA LEU A 163 -5.21 -12.83 -9.39
C LEU A 163 -6.65 -13.07 -9.87
N ASP A 164 -7.57 -13.41 -8.97
CA ASP A 164 -9.00 -13.54 -9.28
C ASP A 164 -9.60 -12.21 -9.74
N VAL A 165 -9.20 -11.09 -9.11
CA VAL A 165 -9.61 -9.75 -9.55
C VAL A 165 -9.01 -9.42 -10.91
N LEU A 166 -7.70 -9.63 -11.09
CA LEU A 166 -7.01 -9.33 -12.35
C LEU A 166 -7.50 -10.20 -13.53
N GLY A 167 -7.97 -11.42 -13.23
CA GLY A 167 -8.59 -12.35 -14.19
C GLY A 167 -10.06 -12.07 -14.47
N GLY A 168 -10.68 -11.12 -13.77
CA GLY A 168 -12.09 -10.79 -13.91
C GLY A 168 -13.04 -11.81 -13.26
N HIS A 169 -12.54 -12.72 -12.42
CA HIS A 169 -13.34 -13.71 -11.70
C HIS A 169 -13.99 -13.12 -10.45
N LYS A 170 -13.39 -12.05 -9.89
CA LYS A 170 -13.88 -11.33 -8.72
C LYS A 170 -13.85 -9.82 -8.99
N GLY A 171 -14.86 -9.10 -8.51
CA GLY A 171 -14.90 -7.64 -8.58
C GLY A 171 -14.05 -6.98 -7.48
N CYS A 172 -13.66 -5.73 -7.69
CA CYS A 172 -13.11 -4.88 -6.64
C CYS A 172 -14.20 -4.46 -5.65
N HIS A 173 -13.90 -4.53 -4.36
CA HIS A 173 -14.78 -4.08 -3.29
C HIS A 173 -14.04 -3.12 -2.37
N VAL A 174 -14.79 -2.22 -1.73
CA VAL A 174 -14.33 -1.30 -0.68
C VAL A 174 -15.34 -1.31 0.46
N GLY A 175 -14.90 -0.99 1.68
CA GLY A 175 -15.68 -1.15 2.90
C GLY A 175 -15.72 -2.61 3.36
N VAL A 176 -14.58 -3.32 3.19
CA VAL A 176 -14.43 -4.73 3.56
C VAL A 176 -14.18 -4.88 5.05
N VAL A 177 -13.56 -3.88 5.68
CA VAL A 177 -13.25 -3.85 7.10
C VAL A 177 -13.79 -2.58 7.77
N ASP A 178 -14.08 -2.68 9.07
CA ASP A 178 -14.40 -1.56 9.97
C ASP A 178 -13.59 -1.74 11.26
N TRP A 179 -12.35 -1.27 11.23
CA TRP A 179 -11.46 -1.40 12.40
C TRP A 179 -11.89 -0.51 13.56
N LEU A 180 -12.48 0.66 13.26
CA LEU A 180 -12.97 1.57 14.29
C LEU A 180 -14.11 0.92 15.08
N GLY A 181 -15.14 0.44 14.40
CA GLY A 181 -16.27 -0.24 15.03
C GLY A 181 -15.88 -1.53 15.74
N LYS A 182 -14.92 -2.30 15.16
CA LYS A 182 -14.37 -3.49 15.82
C LYS A 182 -13.72 -3.15 17.16
N LEU A 183 -12.77 -2.21 17.17
CA LEU A 183 -12.06 -1.82 18.41
C LEU A 183 -12.99 -1.18 19.44
N GLU A 184 -14.01 -0.44 19.01
CA GLU A 184 -15.03 0.10 19.89
C GLU A 184 -15.83 -1.03 20.57
N SER A 185 -16.28 -2.01 19.79
CA SER A 185 -17.04 -3.16 20.32
C SER A 185 -16.23 -4.04 21.27
N GLU A 186 -14.92 -4.13 21.07
CA GLU A 186 -13.98 -4.87 21.92
C GLU A 186 -13.47 -4.05 23.11
N GLY A 187 -13.85 -2.77 23.24
CA GLY A 187 -13.38 -1.87 24.31
C GLY A 187 -11.91 -1.48 24.21
N LEU A 188 -11.29 -1.66 23.04
CA LEU A 188 -9.86 -1.42 22.81
C LEU A 188 -9.57 -0.05 22.18
N LEU A 189 -10.59 0.71 21.77
CA LEU A 189 -10.41 1.95 21.02
C LEU A 189 -9.48 2.95 21.73
N GLY A 190 -9.65 3.15 23.05
CA GLY A 190 -8.81 4.05 23.83
C GLY A 190 -7.36 3.59 24.01
N GLU A 191 -7.07 2.30 23.79
CA GLU A 191 -5.70 1.77 23.78
C GLU A 191 -5.01 2.03 22.44
N PHE A 192 -5.74 1.93 21.33
CA PHE A 192 -5.19 1.98 19.97
C PHE A 192 -5.24 3.37 19.32
N LEU A 193 -6.19 4.23 19.69
CA LEU A 193 -6.25 5.63 19.24
C LEU A 193 -5.71 6.56 20.35
N LYS A 194 -4.40 6.55 20.53
CA LYS A 194 -3.67 7.51 21.39
C LYS A 194 -3.27 8.71 20.54
N ILE A 195 -4.22 9.60 20.33
CA ILE A 195 -4.03 10.86 19.59
C ILE A 195 -3.69 11.97 20.58
#